data_8df42f1cafb334a395abe49cb7ab93f6
#
_entry.id   8df42f1cafb334a395abe49cb7ab93f6
#
_cell.length_a   1.000
_cell.length_b   1.000
_cell.length_c   1.000
_cell.angle_alpha   90.00
_cell.angle_beta   90.00
_cell.angle_gamma   90.00
#
_symmetry.space_group_name_H-M   'P 1'
#
loop_
_entity.id
_entity.type
_entity.pdbx_description
1 polymer ?
#
loop_
_entity_poly.entity_id
_entity_poly.type
_entity_poly.pdbx_seq_one_letter_code
_entity_poly.pdbx_strand_id
1 'polypeptide(L)' 'MAITPEQVADAMFDLVKEYQGKKKFKAGDLTKAMLQKFGESECDKKLCKAAIRTLMDSGKCVYTYFGGSFIEMPPEKGSV' A
#
# COMPACT_ATOMS: atom_id res chain seq x y z
N MET A 1 15.50 13.70 7.17
CA MET A 1 14.65 14.14 6.14
C MET A 1 13.32 13.50 6.20
N ALA A 2 12.30 14.28 6.08
CA ALA A 2 10.97 13.75 6.15
C ALA A 2 10.58 13.10 4.83
N ILE A 3 9.98 11.95 4.87
CA ILE A 3 9.48 11.33 3.66
C ILE A 3 8.02 11.74 3.50
N THR A 4 7.55 11.74 2.27
CA THR A 4 6.20 12.14 1.96
C THR A 4 5.28 10.93 1.87
N PRO A 5 3.97 11.13 2.04
CA PRO A 5 3.03 10.03 1.84
C PRO A 5 3.15 9.42 0.45
N GLU A 6 3.49 10.23 -0.54
CA GLU A 6 3.64 9.73 -1.89
C GLU A 6 4.80 8.77 -2.04
N GLN A 7 5.90 9.05 -1.35
CA GLN A 7 7.04 8.15 -1.38
C GLN A 7 6.68 6.81 -0.73
N VAL A 8 5.97 6.87 0.38
CA VAL A 8 5.54 5.66 1.06
C VAL A 8 4.53 4.91 0.19
N ALA A 9 3.63 5.64 -0.45
CA ALA A 9 2.63 5.04 -1.33
C ALA A 9 3.31 4.32 -2.50
N ASP A 10 4.32 4.92 -3.09
CA ASP A 10 5.04 4.29 -4.19
C ASP A 10 5.71 3.00 -3.72
N ALA A 11 6.30 3.00 -2.54
CA ALA A 11 6.93 1.81 -2.01
C ALA A 11 5.91 0.72 -1.73
N MET A 12 4.75 1.09 -1.19
CA MET A 12 3.67 0.14 -0.96
C MET A 12 3.17 -0.44 -2.27
N PHE A 13 3.01 0.41 -3.27
CA PHE A 13 2.53 -0.01 -4.57
C PHE A 13 3.49 -1.03 -5.19
N ASP A 14 4.78 -0.75 -5.12
CA ASP A 14 5.79 -1.68 -5.64
C ASP A 14 5.71 -3.02 -4.94
N LEU A 15 5.51 -3.00 -3.63
CA LEU A 15 5.43 -4.23 -2.85
C LEU A 15 4.19 -5.04 -3.24
N VAL A 16 3.05 -4.38 -3.36
CA VAL A 16 1.82 -5.04 -3.75
C VAL A 16 1.95 -5.61 -5.15
N LYS A 17 2.55 -4.83 -6.04
CA LYS A 17 2.73 -5.27 -7.42
C LYS A 17 3.65 -6.47 -7.51
N GLU A 18 4.70 -6.47 -6.72
CA GLU A 18 5.67 -7.57 -6.73
C GLU A 18 5.04 -8.88 -6.29
N TYR A 19 4.14 -8.81 -5.32
CA TYR A 19 3.53 -10.01 -4.78
C TYR A 19 2.12 -10.26 -5.30
N GLN A 20 1.74 -9.56 -6.35
CA GLN A 20 0.42 -9.77 -6.92
C GLN A 20 0.29 -11.21 -7.39
N GLY A 21 -0.79 -11.86 -6.96
CA GLY A 21 -0.99 -13.26 -7.28
C GLY A 21 -0.26 -14.24 -6.37
N LYS A 22 0.64 -13.72 -5.54
CA LYS A 22 1.40 -14.57 -4.61
C LYS A 22 0.97 -14.36 -3.18
N LYS A 23 0.70 -13.15 -2.81
CA LYS A 23 0.35 -12.82 -1.44
C LYS A 23 -0.55 -11.59 -1.42
N LYS A 24 -1.49 -11.61 -0.51
CA LYS A 24 -2.36 -10.46 -0.30
C LYS A 24 -1.92 -9.73 0.95
N PHE A 25 -1.93 -8.42 0.89
CA PHE A 25 -1.50 -7.59 2.01
C PHE A 25 -2.68 -6.86 2.62
N LYS A 26 -2.73 -6.87 3.94
CA LYS A 26 -3.67 -6.02 4.65
C LYS A 26 -3.00 -4.67 4.88
N ALA A 27 -3.80 -3.67 5.21
CA ALA A 27 -3.26 -2.35 5.50
C ALA A 27 -2.20 -2.42 6.59
N GLY A 28 -2.44 -3.23 7.61
CA GLY A 28 -1.48 -3.40 8.69
C GLY A 28 -0.17 -4.02 8.23
N ASP A 29 -0.27 -4.96 7.29
CA ASP A 29 0.93 -5.61 6.75
C ASP A 29 1.78 -4.60 5.99
N LEU A 30 1.15 -3.78 5.18
CA LEU A 30 1.87 -2.75 4.43
C LEU A 30 2.48 -1.72 5.37
N THR A 31 1.72 -1.31 6.38
CA THR A 31 2.22 -0.37 7.37
C THR A 31 3.47 -0.91 8.04
N LYS A 32 3.42 -2.17 8.46
CA LYS A 32 4.54 -2.79 9.13
C LYS A 32 5.76 -2.85 8.21
N ALA A 33 5.54 -3.21 6.95
CA ALA A 33 6.62 -3.29 5.99
C ALA A 33 7.28 -1.93 5.78
N MET A 34 6.47 -0.88 5.72
CA MET A 34 7.01 0.45 5.54
C MET A 34 7.77 0.93 6.77
N LEU A 35 7.26 0.61 7.95
CA LEU A 35 7.96 0.97 9.17
C LEU A 35 9.34 0.31 9.23
N GLN A 36 9.43 -0.91 8.73
CA GLN A 36 10.71 -1.60 8.69
C GLN A 36 11.62 -1.05 7.60
N LYS A 37 11.02 -0.65 6.48
CA LYS A 37 11.81 -0.16 5.36
C LYS A 37 12.37 1.24 5.61
N PHE A 38 11.53 2.13 6.09
CA PHE A 38 11.92 3.53 6.28
C PHE A 38 12.30 3.88 7.72
N GLY A 39 11.90 3.07 8.68
CA GLY A 39 12.14 3.34 10.08
C GLY A 39 11.00 4.13 10.68
N GLU A 40 10.70 3.82 11.94
CA GLU A 40 9.57 4.47 12.61
C GLU A 40 9.78 5.96 12.83
N SER A 41 11.01 6.39 12.84
CA SER A 41 11.29 7.80 13.05
C SER A 41 10.93 8.64 11.83
N GLU A 42 10.94 8.03 10.64
CA GLU A 42 10.61 8.77 9.43
C GLU A 42 9.26 8.38 8.86
N CYS A 43 8.79 7.18 9.14
CA CYS A 43 7.53 6.69 8.60
C CYS A 43 6.69 6.17 9.75
N ASP A 44 5.76 6.97 10.21
CA ASP A 44 4.88 6.53 11.30
C ASP A 44 3.57 6.00 10.73
N LYS A 45 2.68 5.58 11.63
CA LYS A 45 1.42 4.99 11.21
C LYS A 45 0.54 5.99 10.49
N LYS A 46 0.61 7.25 10.87
CA LYS A 46 -0.19 8.28 10.22
C LYS A 46 0.24 8.48 8.79
N LEU A 47 1.55 8.46 8.56
CA LEU A 47 2.08 8.60 7.23
C LEU A 47 1.68 7.40 6.37
N CYS A 48 1.72 6.22 6.95
CA CYS A 48 1.30 5.02 6.23
C CYS A 48 -0.17 5.07 5.86
N LYS A 49 -1.01 5.56 6.76
CA LYS A 49 -2.42 5.73 6.47
C LYS A 49 -2.65 6.70 5.33
N ALA A 50 -1.93 7.82 5.35
CA ALA A 50 -2.03 8.81 4.29
C ALA A 50 -1.57 8.21 2.97
N ALA A 51 -0.54 7.39 3.00
CA ALA A 51 -0.03 6.74 1.80
C ALA A 51 -1.07 5.77 1.22
N ILE A 52 -1.71 4.99 2.08
CA ILE A 52 -2.73 4.06 1.62
C ILE A 52 -3.89 4.82 1.01
N ARG A 53 -4.29 5.91 1.64
CA ARG A 53 -5.36 6.73 1.10
C ARG A 53 -4.98 7.29 -0.27
N THR A 54 -3.72 7.71 -0.42
CA THR A 54 -3.23 8.20 -1.69
C THR A 54 -3.34 7.13 -2.76
N LEU A 55 -3.00 5.88 -2.42
CA LEU A 55 -3.11 4.77 -3.35
C LEU A 55 -4.55 4.53 -3.78
N MET A 56 -5.48 4.63 -2.83
CA MET A 56 -6.89 4.43 -3.14
C MET A 56 -7.43 5.58 -3.98
N ASP A 57 -7.08 6.81 -3.61
CA ASP A 57 -7.57 7.99 -4.33
C ASP A 57 -7.05 8.04 -5.76
N SER A 58 -5.82 7.60 -5.97
CA SER A 58 -5.24 7.62 -7.31
C SER A 58 -5.66 6.42 -8.14
N GLY A 59 -6.32 5.44 -7.52
CA GLY A 59 -6.75 4.25 -8.23
C GLY A 59 -5.66 3.23 -8.45
N LYS A 60 -4.52 3.39 -7.80
CA LYS A 60 -3.42 2.44 -7.97
C LYS A 60 -3.66 1.14 -7.24
N CYS A 61 -4.44 1.18 -6.17
CA CYS A 61 -4.77 -0.02 -5.41
C CYS A 61 -6.23 0.05 -5.01
N VAL A 62 -6.80 -1.08 -4.69
CA VAL A 62 -8.19 -1.17 -4.25
C VAL A 62 -8.25 -2.11 -3.05
N TYR A 63 -9.31 -1.96 -2.28
CA TYR A 63 -9.59 -2.89 -1.19
C TYR A 63 -10.42 -4.04 -1.72
N THR A 64 -10.05 -5.23 -1.31
CA THR A 64 -10.88 -6.41 -1.60
C THR A 64 -11.25 -7.04 -0.27
N TYR A 65 -12.40 -7.68 -0.24
CA TYR A 65 -12.94 -8.25 0.99
C TYR A 65 -13.17 -9.75 0.83
N PHE A 66 -12.28 -10.52 1.46
CA PHE A 66 -12.40 -11.98 1.46
C PHE A 66 -12.15 -12.44 2.87
N GLY A 67 -13.14 -12.29 3.72
CA GLY A 67 -12.95 -12.61 5.12
C GLY A 67 -12.10 -11.58 5.85
N GLY A 68 -11.82 -10.47 5.23
CA GLY A 68 -11.03 -9.38 5.76
C GLY A 68 -10.75 -8.40 4.66
N SER A 69 -10.15 -7.28 5.01
CA SER A 69 -9.81 -6.25 4.02
C SER A 69 -8.39 -6.43 3.55
N PHE A 70 -8.21 -6.53 2.27
CA PHE A 70 -6.88 -6.66 1.68
C PHE A 70 -6.66 -5.55 0.67
N ILE A 71 -5.41 -5.14 0.51
CA ILE A 71 -5.04 -4.13 -0.47
C ILE A 71 -4.39 -4.84 -1.64
N GLU A 72 -4.96 -4.68 -2.82
CA GLU A 72 -4.49 -5.35 -4.02
C GLU A 72 -4.45 -4.40 -5.19
N MET A 73 -3.76 -4.81 -6.24
CA MET A 73 -3.82 -4.08 -7.49
C MET A 73 -5.24 -4.18 -8.04
N PRO A 74 -5.75 -3.11 -8.65
CA PRO A 74 -7.08 -3.18 -9.25
C PRO A 74 -7.07 -4.19 -10.38
N PRO A 75 -8.22 -4.80 -10.66
CA PRO A 75 -8.29 -5.73 -11.77
C PRO A 75 -7.96 -5.01 -13.06
N GLU A 76 -7.26 -5.73 -13.94
CA GLU A 76 -6.89 -5.15 -15.19
C GLU A 76 -8.10 -4.94 -16.00
N LYS A 77 -8.42 -3.75 -16.34
CA LYS A 77 -9.56 -3.50 -17.04
C LYS A 77 -9.37 -3.73 -18.43
N GLY A 78 -8.48 -4.20 -18.75
CA GLY A 78 -8.30 -4.54 -20.01
C GLY A 78 -8.54 -3.55 -20.77
N SER A 79 -8.49 -3.18 -20.34
CA SER A 79 -8.70 -2.50 -20.85
C SER A 79 -9.60 -2.61 -21.61
N VAL A 80 -10.08 -2.91 -21.42
CA VAL A 80 -11.04 -3.03 -22.05
C VAL A 80 -11.16 -2.39 -22.79
#